data_f790a4505b0c5f538a087a715fc34085
#
_entry.id   f790a4505b0c5f538a087a715fc34085
#
_cell.length_a   1.000
_cell.length_b   1.000
_cell.length_c   1.000
_cell.angle_alpha   90.00
_cell.angle_beta   90.00
_cell.angle_gamma   90.00
#
_symmetry.space_group_name_H-M   'P 1'
#
loop_
_entity.id
_entity.type
_entity.pdbx_description
1 polymer ?
#
loop_
_entity_poly.entity_id
_entity_poly.type
_entity_poly.pdbx_seq_one_letter_code
_entity_poly.pdbx_strand_id
1 'polypeptide(L)'
;MTGTFSAQTVVDYSTFEQKVLDYSQTLKQSVAQRTAMQKAMKAAKTAFFPAVDATGSYQYRINKYEMDLGGMAVPMEHDSYSAEVGVSQPIYAGGSIYHNYKASQIQTQMADKSVDLTTDNIIYAAEASYW
;
A
#
# COMPACT_ATOMS: atom_id res chain seq x y z
N MET A 1 -60.10 -2.27 -20.05
CA MET A 1 -58.72 -1.82 -20.06
C MET A 1 -58.42 -1.20 -18.72
N THR A 2 -57.91 -1.99 -17.77
CA THR A 2 -57.54 -1.53 -16.43
C THR A 2 -56.06 -1.18 -16.46
N GLY A 3 -55.76 0.13 -16.55
CA GLY A 3 -54.40 0.63 -16.45
C GLY A 3 -53.93 0.52 -15.00
N THR A 4 -52.97 -0.34 -14.73
CA THR A 4 -52.25 -0.37 -13.45
C THR A 4 -51.35 0.85 -13.40
N PHE A 5 -51.74 1.83 -12.61
CA PHE A 5 -50.87 2.93 -12.19
C PHE A 5 -49.78 2.34 -11.31
N SER A 6 -48.58 2.25 -11.86
CA SER A 6 -47.38 1.97 -11.09
C SER A 6 -47.17 3.14 -10.14
N ALA A 7 -47.29 2.90 -8.83
CA ALA A 7 -47.00 3.90 -7.83
C ALA A 7 -45.52 4.33 -8.00
N GLN A 8 -45.29 5.56 -8.43
CA GLN A 8 -43.97 6.18 -8.37
C GLN A 8 -43.55 6.22 -6.90
N THR A 9 -42.57 5.42 -6.54
CA THR A 9 -41.98 5.48 -5.20
C THR A 9 -41.26 6.81 -5.10
N VAL A 10 -41.82 7.77 -4.41
CA VAL A 10 -41.13 9.02 -4.07
C VAL A 10 -39.98 8.63 -3.14
N VAL A 11 -38.77 8.64 -3.68
CA VAL A 11 -37.57 8.39 -2.89
C VAL A 11 -37.28 9.66 -2.11
N ASP A 12 -37.33 9.56 -0.78
CA ASP A 12 -36.97 10.67 0.10
C ASP A 12 -35.50 11.08 -0.13
N TYR A 13 -35.23 12.39 -0.07
CA TYR A 13 -33.88 12.95 -0.35
C TYR A 13 -32.80 12.29 0.47
N SER A 14 -33.03 12.04 1.75
CA SER A 14 -32.06 11.39 2.64
C SER A 14 -31.72 9.95 2.19
N THR A 15 -32.70 9.22 1.70
CA THR A 15 -32.52 7.86 1.15
C THR A 15 -31.78 7.90 -0.18
N PHE A 16 -32.03 8.92 -1.01
CA PHE A 16 -31.31 9.11 -2.27
C PHE A 16 -29.85 9.43 -2.02
N GLU A 17 -29.55 10.37 -1.14
CA GLU A 17 -28.19 10.76 -0.74
C GLU A 17 -27.38 9.56 -0.23
N GLN A 18 -27.93 8.77 0.70
CA GLN A 18 -27.27 7.57 1.22
C GLN A 18 -26.95 6.57 0.11
N LYS A 19 -27.89 6.33 -0.79
CA LYS A 19 -27.66 5.43 -1.93
C LYS A 19 -26.55 5.94 -2.86
N VAL A 20 -26.53 7.23 -3.15
CA VAL A 20 -25.48 7.83 -3.99
C VAL A 20 -24.10 7.64 -3.34
N LEU A 21 -23.97 7.87 -2.05
CA LEU A 21 -22.73 7.66 -1.32
C LEU A 21 -22.30 6.19 -1.30
N ASP A 22 -23.23 5.27 -1.03
CA ASP A 22 -22.96 3.83 -0.95
C ASP A 22 -22.51 3.24 -2.30
N TYR A 23 -23.09 3.70 -3.41
CA TYR A 23 -22.76 3.23 -4.75
C TYR A 23 -21.60 3.99 -5.39
N SER A 24 -21.17 5.13 -4.84
CA SER A 24 -20.09 5.93 -5.41
C SER A 24 -18.77 5.20 -5.43
N GLN A 25 -18.28 4.87 -6.62
CA GLN A 25 -16.95 4.28 -6.80
C GLN A 25 -15.84 5.29 -6.50
N THR A 26 -16.09 6.58 -6.76
CA THR A 26 -15.16 7.66 -6.47
C THR A 26 -14.92 7.79 -4.96
N LEU A 27 -15.98 7.69 -4.15
CA LEU A 27 -15.83 7.69 -2.70
C LEU A 27 -15.07 6.47 -2.20
N LYS A 28 -15.39 5.29 -2.71
CA LYS A 28 -14.66 4.05 -2.37
C LYS A 28 -13.17 4.15 -2.73
N GLN A 29 -12.84 4.75 -3.85
CA GLN A 29 -11.46 5.01 -4.26
C GLN A 29 -10.76 5.95 -3.27
N SER A 30 -11.39 7.06 -2.88
CA SER A 30 -10.83 8.01 -1.91
C SER A 30 -10.60 7.36 -0.54
N VAL A 31 -11.53 6.54 -0.06
CA VAL A 31 -11.40 5.78 1.19
C VAL A 31 -10.27 4.74 1.09
N ALA A 32 -10.13 4.06 -0.03
CA ALA A 32 -9.02 3.13 -0.26
C ALA A 32 -7.67 3.86 -0.27
N GLN A 33 -7.59 5.05 -0.90
CA GLN A 33 -6.40 5.90 -0.90
C GLN A 33 -6.03 6.36 0.52
N ARG A 34 -7.01 6.82 1.31
CA ARG A 34 -6.82 7.13 2.74
C ARG A 34 -6.25 5.94 3.50
N THR A 35 -6.82 4.76 3.31
CA THR A 35 -6.34 3.53 3.96
C THR A 35 -4.91 3.21 3.55
N ALA A 36 -4.55 3.39 2.30
CA ALA A 36 -3.18 3.22 1.80
C ALA A 36 -2.20 4.17 2.50
N MET A 37 -2.57 5.47 2.66
CA MET A 37 -1.73 6.45 3.37
C MET A 37 -1.58 6.12 4.86
N GLN A 38 -2.63 5.63 5.53
CA GLN A 38 -2.54 5.15 6.90
C GLN A 38 -1.59 3.96 7.05
N LYS A 39 -1.59 3.03 6.09
CA LYS A 39 -0.65 1.90 6.06
C LYS A 39 0.78 2.36 5.78
N ALA A 40 0.95 3.33 4.86
CA ALA A 40 2.25 3.93 4.57
C ALA A 40 2.85 4.65 5.81
N MET A 41 2.02 5.37 6.57
CA MET A 41 2.46 5.96 7.84
C MET A 41 2.90 4.90 8.86
N LYS A 42 2.17 3.78 8.97
CA LYS A 42 2.58 2.67 9.82
C LYS A 42 3.90 2.05 9.35
N ALA A 43 4.09 1.91 8.04
CA ALA A 43 5.35 1.43 7.46
C ALA A 43 6.50 2.41 7.72
N ALA A 44 6.28 3.73 7.61
CA ALA A 44 7.30 4.73 7.96
C ALA A 44 7.72 4.65 9.43
N LYS A 45 6.79 4.28 10.32
CA LYS A 45 7.11 4.05 11.74
C LYS A 45 8.02 2.86 11.97
N THR A 46 8.00 1.84 11.10
CA THR A 46 8.88 0.67 11.27
C THR A 46 10.36 0.99 11.08
N ALA A 47 10.70 2.11 10.41
CA ALA A 47 12.08 2.58 10.29
C ALA A 47 12.75 2.95 11.62
N PHE A 48 11.99 3.08 12.71
CA PHE A 48 12.53 3.26 14.07
C PHE A 48 12.96 1.94 14.73
N PHE A 49 12.61 0.79 14.14
CA PHE A 49 12.94 -0.52 14.68
C PHE A 49 14.04 -1.19 13.85
N PRO A 50 14.77 -2.15 14.44
CA PRO A 50 15.74 -2.93 13.68
C PRO A 50 15.07 -3.70 12.54
N ALA A 51 15.71 -3.70 11.38
CA ALA A 51 15.34 -4.56 10.27
C ALA A 51 16.10 -5.87 10.38
N VAL A 52 15.40 -6.97 10.24
CA VAL A 52 15.95 -8.34 10.20
C VAL A 52 15.76 -8.86 8.78
N ASP A 53 16.86 -9.24 8.15
CA ASP A 53 16.86 -9.84 6.83
C ASP A 53 17.47 -11.23 6.87
N ALA A 54 16.95 -12.11 6.03
CA ALA A 54 17.51 -13.46 5.84
C ALA A 54 17.67 -13.69 4.34
N THR A 55 18.88 -14.00 3.94
CA THR A 55 19.23 -14.27 2.54
C THR A 55 19.74 -15.70 2.42
N GLY A 56 19.29 -16.42 1.39
CA GLY A 56 19.78 -17.72 1.04
C GLY A 56 20.13 -17.76 -0.44
N SER A 57 21.30 -18.31 -0.79
CA SER A 57 21.64 -18.54 -2.16
C SER A 57 22.14 -19.97 -2.38
N TYR A 58 21.76 -20.53 -3.51
CA TYR A 58 22.25 -21.80 -4.01
C TYR A 58 22.79 -21.60 -5.42
N GLN A 59 24.01 -22.02 -5.65
CA GLN A 59 24.67 -21.93 -6.95
C GLN A 59 25.16 -23.32 -7.38
N TYR A 60 24.64 -23.77 -8.53
CA TYR A 60 25.12 -24.97 -9.19
C TYR A 60 26.00 -24.62 -10.41
N ARG A 61 27.21 -25.17 -10.48
CA ARG A 61 28.13 -24.99 -11.61
C ARG A 61 28.09 -26.21 -12.52
N ILE A 62 27.70 -26.03 -13.76
CA ILE A 62 27.58 -27.09 -14.76
C ILE A 62 28.99 -27.57 -15.24
N ASN A 63 29.96 -26.65 -15.26
CA ASN A 63 31.32 -26.97 -15.72
C ASN A 63 32.25 -27.31 -14.53
N LYS A 64 33.01 -28.39 -14.67
CA LYS A 64 34.11 -28.71 -13.75
C LYS A 64 35.16 -27.62 -13.87
N TYR A 65 35.35 -26.87 -12.82
CA TYR A 65 36.45 -25.91 -12.71
C TYR A 65 37.56 -26.56 -11.89
N GLU A 66 38.71 -26.75 -12.50
CA GLU A 66 39.93 -27.15 -11.81
C GLU A 66 40.73 -25.87 -11.59
N MET A 67 41.02 -25.51 -10.35
CA MET A 67 41.90 -24.41 -10.04
C MET A 67 43.33 -24.96 -9.99
N ASP A 68 44.17 -24.53 -10.93
CA ASP A 68 45.60 -24.88 -10.92
C ASP A 68 46.33 -23.97 -9.91
N LEU A 69 46.73 -24.57 -8.81
CA LEU A 69 47.56 -23.94 -7.78
C LEU A 69 48.99 -24.42 -7.93
N GLY A 70 49.69 -23.98 -8.99
CA GLY A 70 51.11 -24.27 -9.18
C GLY A 70 51.41 -25.73 -9.52
N GLY A 71 50.56 -26.37 -10.37
CA GLY A 71 50.72 -27.75 -10.83
C GLY A 71 49.88 -28.77 -10.05
N MET A 72 49.09 -28.35 -9.08
CA MET A 72 48.07 -29.16 -8.41
C MET A 72 46.67 -28.75 -8.86
N ALA A 73 45.99 -29.63 -9.59
CA ALA A 73 44.59 -29.43 -9.91
C ALA A 73 43.69 -29.76 -8.70
N VAL A 74 43.08 -28.77 -8.10
CA VAL A 74 42.13 -28.95 -6.99
C VAL A 74 40.72 -28.96 -7.57
N PRO A 75 39.97 -30.09 -7.46
CA PRO A 75 38.58 -30.12 -7.92
C PRO A 75 37.71 -29.22 -7.02
N MET A 76 37.04 -28.25 -7.62
CA MET A 76 36.05 -27.43 -6.90
C MET A 76 34.70 -28.13 -6.92
N GLU A 77 33.98 -28.08 -5.77
CA GLU A 77 32.62 -28.60 -5.68
C GLU A 77 31.69 -27.90 -6.65
N HIS A 78 30.75 -28.68 -7.23
CA HIS A 78 29.77 -28.17 -8.17
C HIS A 78 28.70 -27.31 -7.51
N ASP A 79 28.48 -27.55 -6.23
CA ASP A 79 27.41 -26.96 -5.44
C ASP A 79 27.98 -26.01 -4.41
N SER A 80 27.44 -24.80 -4.36
CA SER A 80 27.69 -23.92 -3.24
C SER A 80 26.36 -23.38 -2.72
N TYR A 81 26.21 -23.40 -1.41
CA TYR A 81 25.05 -22.81 -0.72
C TYR A 81 25.57 -21.83 0.33
N SER A 82 24.83 -20.73 0.49
CA SER A 82 25.05 -19.80 1.58
C SER A 82 23.71 -19.38 2.19
N ALA A 83 23.70 -19.23 3.49
CA ALA A 83 22.58 -18.70 4.24
C ALA A 83 23.10 -17.64 5.21
N GLU A 84 22.51 -16.48 5.21
CA GLU A 84 22.92 -15.35 6.05
C GLU A 84 21.67 -14.75 6.70
N VAL A 85 21.78 -14.42 7.99
CA VAL A 85 20.77 -13.65 8.72
C VAL A 85 21.43 -12.37 9.20
N GLY A 86 20.90 -11.24 8.75
CA GLY A 86 21.39 -9.90 9.09
C GLY A 86 20.39 -9.17 10.00
N VAL A 87 20.92 -8.34 10.90
CA VAL A 87 20.13 -7.38 11.67
C VAL A 87 20.76 -6.01 11.47
N SER A 88 19.99 -5.07 10.96
CA SER A 88 20.46 -3.71 10.73
C SER A 88 19.60 -2.69 11.46
N GLN A 89 20.23 -1.76 12.15
CA GLN A 89 19.57 -0.65 12.86
C GLN A 89 20.33 0.65 12.62
N PRO A 90 19.74 1.65 11.95
CA PRO A 90 20.36 2.97 11.90
C PRO A 90 20.26 3.65 13.28
N ILE A 91 21.39 3.90 13.91
CA ILE A 91 21.46 4.57 15.21
C ILE A 91 21.25 6.07 15.04
N TYR A 92 21.76 6.66 13.97
CA TYR A 92 21.61 8.05 13.63
C TYR A 92 21.55 8.25 12.12
N ALA A 93 20.50 8.91 11.66
CA ALA A 93 20.26 9.20 10.25
C ALA A 93 20.00 10.71 9.99
N GLY A 94 20.62 11.59 10.75
CA GLY A 94 20.47 13.05 10.58
C GLY A 94 19.03 13.54 10.71
N GLY A 95 18.17 12.85 11.47
CA GLY A 95 16.74 13.19 11.62
C GLY A 95 15.84 12.74 10.45
N SER A 96 16.38 12.12 9.39
CA SER A 96 15.62 11.75 8.20
C SER A 96 14.45 10.81 8.52
N ILE A 97 14.64 9.83 9.41
CA ILE A 97 13.59 8.90 9.84
C ILE A 97 12.44 9.66 10.49
N TYR A 98 12.74 10.61 11.38
CA TYR A 98 11.72 11.42 12.05
C TYR A 98 10.97 12.31 11.06
N HIS A 99 11.66 12.99 10.17
CA HIS A 99 11.03 13.86 9.17
C HIS A 99 10.20 13.08 8.15
N ASN A 100 10.64 11.90 7.73
CA ASN A 100 9.87 11.01 6.88
C ASN A 100 8.59 10.52 7.56
N TYR A 101 8.66 10.16 8.85
CA TYR A 101 7.47 9.82 9.61
C TYR A 101 6.51 11.00 9.74
N LYS A 102 7.01 12.22 10.02
CA LYS A 102 6.19 13.44 10.07
C LYS A 102 5.54 13.73 8.71
N ALA A 103 6.27 13.61 7.62
CA ALA A 103 5.73 13.77 6.28
C ALA A 103 4.58 12.79 6.00
N SER A 104 4.74 11.51 6.38
CA SER A 104 3.69 10.49 6.22
C SER A 104 2.46 10.76 7.09
N GLN A 105 2.63 11.36 8.29
CA GLN A 105 1.50 11.84 9.10
C GLN A 105 0.69 12.93 8.38
N ILE A 106 1.38 13.92 7.81
CA ILE A 106 0.74 15.01 7.06
C ILE A 106 0.02 14.46 5.83
N GLN A 107 0.64 13.53 5.09
CA GLN A 107 0.01 12.87 3.95
C GLN A 107 -1.26 12.11 4.33
N THR A 108 -1.29 11.48 5.51
CA THR A 108 -2.50 10.83 6.03
C THR A 108 -3.60 11.85 6.32
N GLN A 109 -3.27 12.99 6.94
CA GLN A 109 -4.23 14.07 7.18
C GLN A 109 -4.76 14.68 5.87
N MET A 110 -3.91 14.82 4.86
CA MET A 110 -4.34 15.26 3.53
C MET A 110 -5.31 14.25 2.90
N ALA A 111 -5.05 12.95 3.04
CA ALA A 111 -5.94 11.92 2.54
C ALA A 111 -7.28 11.91 3.27
N ASP A 112 -7.32 12.15 4.59
CA ASP A 112 -8.55 12.32 5.36
C ASP A 112 -9.38 13.49 4.80
N LYS A 113 -8.74 14.66 4.58
CA LYS A 113 -9.41 15.83 3.99
C LYS A 113 -9.86 15.62 2.53
N SER A 114 -9.14 14.82 1.78
CA SER A 114 -9.53 14.45 0.41
C SER A 114 -10.80 13.59 0.39
N VAL A 115 -11.02 12.73 1.38
CA VAL A 115 -12.27 11.98 1.52
C VAL A 115 -13.42 12.92 1.84
N ASP A 116 -13.25 13.86 2.78
CA ASP A 116 -14.26 14.87 3.13
C ASP A 116 -14.66 15.66 1.88
N LEU A 117 -13.68 16.21 1.14
CA LEU A 117 -13.92 16.97 -0.08
C LEU A 117 -14.62 16.13 -1.17
N THR A 118 -14.25 14.86 -1.32
CA THR A 118 -14.90 13.98 -2.30
C THR A 118 -16.34 13.72 -1.92
N THR A 119 -16.64 13.54 -0.62
CA THR A 119 -18.00 13.37 -0.11
C THR A 119 -18.86 14.61 -0.40
N ASP A 120 -18.34 15.80 -0.08
CA ASP A 120 -19.05 17.07 -0.31
C ASP A 120 -19.35 17.28 -1.81
N ASN A 121 -18.39 16.98 -2.69
CA ASN A 121 -18.60 17.09 -4.14
C ASN A 121 -19.66 16.10 -4.66
N ILE A 122 -19.71 14.89 -4.11
CA ILE A 122 -20.74 13.89 -4.48
C ILE A 122 -22.10 14.35 -4.01
N ILE A 123 -22.23 14.86 -2.78
CA ILE A 123 -23.48 15.39 -2.24
C ILE A 123 -23.95 16.56 -3.09
N TYR A 124 -23.09 17.51 -3.40
CA TYR A 124 -23.43 18.65 -4.26
C TYR A 124 -23.92 18.21 -5.65
N ALA A 125 -23.23 17.24 -6.27
CA ALA A 125 -23.66 16.71 -7.57
C ALA A 125 -24.99 15.95 -7.47
N ALA A 126 -25.25 15.25 -6.36
CA ALA A 126 -26.51 14.57 -6.09
C ALA A 126 -27.65 15.57 -5.93
N GLU A 127 -27.46 16.65 -5.17
CA GLU A 127 -28.42 17.73 -5.01
C GLU A 127 -28.78 18.37 -6.37
N ALA A 128 -27.77 18.71 -7.18
CA ALA A 128 -27.96 19.30 -8.49
C ALA A 128 -28.71 18.38 -9.47
N SER A 129 -28.69 17.06 -9.25
CA SER A 129 -29.41 16.08 -10.09
C SER A 129 -30.81 15.73 -9.56
N TYR A 130 -31.07 15.99 -8.29
CA TYR A 130 -32.35 15.73 -7.66
C TYR A 130 -33.39 16.82 -7.96
N TRP A 131 -32.97 18.07 -8.09
CA TRP A 131 -33.78 19.25 -8.41
C TRP A 131 -33.77 19.62 -9.89
#